data_f350c9d2eb4b4f855bd327738104c1e2
#
_entry.id   f350c9d2eb4b4f855bd327738104c1e2
#
_cell.length_a   1.000
_cell.length_b   1.000
_cell.length_c   1.000
_cell.angle_alpha   90.00
_cell.angle_beta   90.00
_cell.angle_gamma   90.00
#
_symmetry.space_group_name_H-M   'P 1'
#
loop_
_entity.id
_entity.type
_entity.pdbx_description
1 polymer ?
#
loop_
_entity_poly.entity_id
_entity_poly.type
_entity_poly.pdbx_seq_one_letter_code
_entity_poly.pdbx_strand_id
1 'polypeptide(L)'
;MVVKFLETTGVTYELTELIKKSKEKLWLVSPYIEINDQIRSHIRGSDGRNVDIRVIFRKDAKINADDLSFLNSLKMKHIFTCKDLHAKCYLNENTAIITSMNLYDYSQTHNREIGIKVDNKEDPVLYKEIYDEIISITGVSETFQYEVKKVESEPSKEFRKQTQSVSGKNAGFCIRCRAPMGLNPNKPLCSNCYPIWANFSNPDYEEKYCHICGKSSTQSYGNPVCNNCLKKLK
;
A
#
# COMPACT_ATOMS: atom_id res chain seq x y z
N MET A 1 14.48 27.62 18.34
CA MET A 1 13.64 26.43 18.04
C MET A 1 12.49 26.90 17.16
N VAL A 2 12.48 26.50 15.90
CA VAL A 2 11.39 26.86 14.96
C VAL A 2 10.76 25.55 14.48
N VAL A 3 9.71 25.16 15.17
CA VAL A 3 8.91 23.99 14.85
C VAL A 3 7.57 24.46 14.28
N LYS A 4 7.17 23.95 13.11
CA LYS A 4 5.87 24.25 12.50
C LYS A 4 4.86 23.19 12.88
N PHE A 5 3.76 23.58 13.52
CA PHE A 5 2.60 22.71 13.75
C PHE A 5 1.86 22.47 12.43
N LEU A 6 1.39 21.24 12.23
CA LEU A 6 0.66 20.81 11.06
C LEU A 6 -0.67 20.14 11.47
N GLU A 7 -1.75 20.55 10.87
CA GLU A 7 -3.02 19.82 10.86
C GLU A 7 -3.04 18.81 9.69
N THR A 8 -4.08 18.01 9.56
CA THR A 8 -4.16 16.89 8.59
C THR A 8 -3.73 17.27 7.17
N THR A 9 -4.29 18.35 6.62
CA THR A 9 -3.96 18.81 5.26
C THR A 9 -2.52 19.29 5.18
N GLY A 10 -2.04 19.96 6.23
CA GLY A 10 -0.66 20.40 6.35
C GLY A 10 0.32 19.23 6.38
N VAL A 11 0.02 18.15 7.12
CA VAL A 11 0.86 16.93 7.14
C VAL A 11 0.93 16.30 5.76
N THR A 12 -0.20 16.12 5.09
CA THR A 12 -0.27 15.54 3.73
C THR A 12 0.54 16.36 2.73
N TYR A 13 0.38 17.69 2.76
CA TYR A 13 1.12 18.59 1.88
C TYR A 13 2.63 18.54 2.14
N GLU A 14 3.05 18.71 3.40
CA GLU A 14 4.47 18.75 3.74
C GLU A 14 5.15 17.39 3.53
N LEU A 15 4.46 16.26 3.76
CA LEU A 15 4.96 14.92 3.44
C LEU A 15 5.19 14.77 1.93
N THR A 16 4.23 15.21 1.12
CA THR A 16 4.34 15.21 -0.34
C THR A 16 5.56 16.04 -0.80
N GLU A 17 5.71 17.24 -0.27
CA GLU A 17 6.83 18.12 -0.61
C GLU A 17 8.19 17.57 -0.11
N LEU A 18 8.21 16.95 1.07
CA LEU A 18 9.40 16.28 1.60
C LEU A 18 9.89 15.18 0.64
N ILE A 19 8.99 14.31 0.17
CA ILE A 19 9.33 13.23 -0.79
C ILE A 19 9.82 13.83 -2.12
N LYS A 20 9.11 14.82 -2.66
CA LYS A 20 9.47 15.47 -3.94
C LYS A 20 10.83 16.16 -3.89
N LYS A 21 11.16 16.77 -2.76
CA LYS A 21 12.41 17.57 -2.56
C LYS A 21 13.59 16.74 -2.13
N SER A 22 13.43 15.45 -1.83
CA SER A 22 14.52 14.55 -1.47
C SER A 22 15.56 14.47 -2.59
N LYS A 23 16.83 14.61 -2.25
CA LYS A 23 17.97 14.59 -3.19
C LYS A 23 19.00 13.53 -2.82
N GLU A 24 19.20 13.28 -1.52
CA GLU A 24 20.21 12.37 -1.00
C GLU A 24 19.57 11.17 -0.31
N LYS A 25 18.63 11.41 0.61
CA LYS A 25 18.02 10.38 1.43
C LYS A 25 16.53 10.64 1.65
N LEU A 26 15.78 9.55 1.79
CA LEU A 26 14.36 9.58 2.14
C LEU A 26 14.07 8.45 3.12
N TRP A 27 13.64 8.79 4.33
CA TRP A 27 13.22 7.85 5.35
C TRP A 27 11.71 7.88 5.51
N LEU A 28 11.08 6.72 5.42
CA LEU A 28 9.65 6.51 5.59
C LEU A 28 9.45 5.51 6.73
N VAL A 29 9.21 6.03 7.93
CA VAL A 29 8.99 5.22 9.14
C VAL A 29 7.52 5.27 9.49
N SER A 30 6.84 4.13 9.40
CA SER A 30 5.42 4.02 9.70
C SER A 30 5.06 2.58 10.08
N PRO A 31 4.29 2.33 11.15
CA PRO A 31 3.91 0.97 11.51
C PRO A 31 3.07 0.27 10.46
N TYR A 32 2.24 1.01 9.74
CA TYR A 32 1.36 0.51 8.68
C TYR A 32 1.63 1.26 7.38
N ILE A 33 1.68 0.51 6.28
CA ILE A 33 1.99 1.04 4.95
C ILE A 33 0.89 0.63 3.98
N GLU A 34 0.29 1.63 3.36
CA GLU A 34 -0.58 1.51 2.19
C GLU A 34 -0.39 2.79 1.37
N ILE A 35 0.33 2.68 0.26
CA ILE A 35 0.83 3.83 -0.48
C ILE A 35 -0.13 4.12 -1.63
N ASN A 36 -0.76 5.31 -1.63
CA ASN A 36 -1.59 5.74 -2.75
C ASN A 36 -0.77 6.06 -4.00
N ASP A 37 -1.43 6.13 -5.15
CA ASP A 37 -0.76 6.31 -6.44
C ASP A 37 0.02 7.63 -6.54
N GLN A 38 -0.44 8.70 -5.88
CA GLN A 38 0.24 9.98 -5.86
C GLN A 38 1.58 9.88 -5.12
N ILE A 39 1.58 9.31 -3.92
CA ILE A 39 2.80 9.10 -3.14
C ILE A 39 3.74 8.12 -3.85
N ARG A 40 3.23 7.04 -4.45
CA ARG A 40 4.03 6.11 -5.29
C ARG A 40 4.74 6.85 -6.42
N SER A 41 4.02 7.74 -7.11
CA SER A 41 4.61 8.54 -8.20
C SER A 41 5.77 9.42 -7.70
N HIS A 42 5.62 10.05 -6.54
CA HIS A 42 6.68 10.90 -5.96
C HIS A 42 7.88 10.08 -5.47
N ILE A 43 7.65 8.92 -4.84
CA ILE A 43 8.72 7.99 -4.44
C ILE A 43 9.48 7.49 -5.67
N ARG A 44 8.80 7.13 -6.77
CA ARG A 44 9.46 6.79 -8.05
C ARG A 44 10.30 7.93 -8.60
N GLY A 45 9.82 9.17 -8.46
CA GLY A 45 10.60 10.35 -8.83
C GLY A 45 11.88 10.48 -8.02
N SER A 46 11.84 10.18 -6.72
CA SER A 46 13.02 10.16 -5.85
C SER A 46 13.98 9.03 -6.22
N ASP A 47 13.47 7.82 -6.47
CA ASP A 47 14.27 6.68 -6.95
C ASP A 47 14.94 6.98 -8.31
N GLY A 48 14.25 7.66 -9.21
CA GLY A 48 14.80 8.12 -10.50
C GLY A 48 15.95 9.12 -10.34
N ARG A 49 16.01 9.85 -9.23
CA ARG A 49 17.12 10.75 -8.86
C ARG A 49 18.24 10.06 -8.06
N ASN A 50 18.15 8.73 -7.86
CA ASN A 50 19.05 7.91 -7.05
C ASN A 50 19.09 8.30 -5.56
N VAL A 51 17.96 8.74 -5.01
CA VAL A 51 17.79 8.98 -3.57
C VAL A 51 17.87 7.66 -2.81
N ASP A 52 18.64 7.60 -1.73
CA ASP A 52 18.66 6.46 -0.79
C ASP A 52 17.32 6.39 -0.03
N ILE A 53 16.46 5.44 -0.44
CA ILE A 53 15.10 5.29 0.10
C ILE A 53 15.10 4.20 1.16
N ARG A 54 14.74 4.55 2.38
CA ARG A 54 14.66 3.63 3.51
C ARG A 54 13.25 3.60 4.07
N VAL A 55 12.70 2.39 4.16
CA VAL A 55 11.36 2.15 4.65
C VAL A 55 11.45 1.26 5.88
N ILE A 56 10.86 1.69 6.99
CA ILE A 56 10.79 0.89 8.22
C ILE A 56 9.32 0.73 8.58
N PHE A 57 8.86 -0.50 8.70
CA PHE A 57 7.50 -0.80 9.13
C PHE A 57 7.46 -1.86 10.24
N ARG A 58 6.31 -2.01 10.85
CA ARG A 58 6.11 -2.92 11.96
C ARG A 58 6.17 -4.38 11.49
N LYS A 59 6.94 -5.23 12.19
CA LYS A 59 7.24 -6.62 11.79
C LYS A 59 6.00 -7.49 11.61
N ASP A 60 4.97 -7.30 12.41
CA ASP A 60 3.70 -8.05 12.36
C ASP A 60 2.62 -7.35 11.53
N ALA A 61 2.92 -6.19 10.95
CA ALA A 61 1.99 -5.50 10.07
C ALA A 61 1.84 -6.22 8.73
N LYS A 62 0.60 -6.33 8.26
CA LYS A 62 0.32 -6.84 6.93
C LYS A 62 0.57 -5.73 5.92
N ILE A 63 1.50 -5.95 5.00
CA ILE A 63 1.68 -5.12 3.81
C ILE A 63 1.00 -5.82 2.63
N ASN A 64 0.27 -5.09 1.81
CA ASN A 64 -0.37 -5.67 0.64
C ASN A 64 0.66 -5.99 -0.47
N ALA A 65 0.31 -6.92 -1.36
CA ALA A 65 1.22 -7.40 -2.40
C ALA A 65 1.62 -6.30 -3.40
N ASP A 66 0.75 -5.34 -3.65
CA ASP A 66 1.00 -4.25 -4.61
C ASP A 66 2.02 -3.26 -4.04
N ASP A 67 1.89 -2.88 -2.76
CA ASP A 67 2.88 -2.02 -2.08
C ASP A 67 4.23 -2.70 -1.97
N LEU A 68 4.22 -3.98 -1.62
CA LEU A 68 5.44 -4.77 -1.51
C LEU A 68 6.14 -4.90 -2.88
N SER A 69 5.39 -5.17 -3.94
CA SER A 69 5.89 -5.21 -5.31
C SER A 69 6.45 -3.84 -5.72
N PHE A 70 5.73 -2.77 -5.40
CA PHE A 70 6.17 -1.40 -5.66
C PHE A 70 7.50 -1.10 -4.95
N LEU A 71 7.59 -1.32 -3.64
CA LEU A 71 8.80 -1.08 -2.87
C LEU A 71 9.98 -1.91 -3.40
N ASN A 72 9.73 -3.18 -3.76
CA ASN A 72 10.76 -4.04 -4.33
C ASN A 72 11.22 -3.60 -5.74
N SER A 73 10.40 -2.86 -6.48
CA SER A 73 10.74 -2.34 -7.81
C SER A 73 11.72 -1.15 -7.78
N LEU A 74 11.88 -0.48 -6.63
CA LEU A 74 12.79 0.65 -6.48
C LEU A 74 14.24 0.20 -6.56
N LYS A 75 15.12 1.02 -7.14
CA LYS A 75 16.56 0.72 -7.33
C LYS A 75 17.36 0.91 -6.05
N MET A 76 17.20 2.11 -5.44
CA MET A 76 17.95 2.53 -4.26
C MET A 76 17.05 2.42 -3.02
N LYS A 77 16.85 1.16 -2.56
CA LYS A 77 15.97 0.90 -1.42
C LYS A 77 16.62 0.07 -0.34
N HIS A 78 16.25 0.36 0.89
CA HIS A 78 16.48 -0.49 2.06
C HIS A 78 15.16 -0.63 2.81
N ILE A 79 14.68 -1.84 2.97
CA ILE A 79 13.41 -2.13 3.64
C ILE A 79 13.72 -2.87 4.93
N PHE A 80 13.16 -2.37 6.04
CA PHE A 80 13.37 -2.94 7.38
C PHE A 80 12.04 -3.22 8.07
N THR A 81 12.05 -4.18 8.98
CA THR A 81 10.95 -4.42 9.91
C THR A 81 11.42 -4.26 11.33
N CYS A 82 10.66 -3.52 12.12
CA CYS A 82 10.94 -3.30 13.53
C CYS A 82 9.81 -3.89 14.39
N LYS A 83 10.18 -4.69 15.39
CA LYS A 83 9.20 -5.20 16.38
C LYS A 83 8.64 -4.03 17.17
N ASP A 84 7.33 -4.08 17.45
CA ASP A 84 6.62 -3.08 18.28
C ASP A 84 6.70 -1.62 17.78
N LEU A 85 7.10 -1.38 16.53
CA LEU A 85 7.13 -0.04 15.93
C LEU A 85 5.75 0.61 15.98
N HIS A 86 5.69 1.84 16.52
CA HIS A 86 4.49 2.67 16.48
C HIS A 86 4.77 4.13 16.08
N ALA A 87 6.03 4.48 15.88
CA ALA A 87 6.45 5.81 15.40
C ALA A 87 6.00 6.07 13.95
N LYS A 88 5.64 7.31 13.66
CA LYS A 88 5.42 7.84 12.32
C LYS A 88 6.32 9.05 12.13
N CYS A 89 7.37 8.84 11.38
CA CYS A 89 8.38 9.86 11.12
C CYS A 89 8.86 9.78 9.68
N TYR A 90 8.84 10.89 9.01
CA TYR A 90 9.27 11.05 7.63
C TYR A 90 10.37 12.09 7.55
N LEU A 91 11.49 11.77 6.91
CA LEU A 91 12.56 12.76 6.78
C LEU A 91 13.34 12.62 5.47
N ASN A 92 13.89 13.73 5.02
CA ASN A 92 14.93 13.82 4.02
C ASN A 92 16.13 14.59 4.59
N GLU A 93 17.12 14.93 3.80
CA GLU A 93 18.32 15.66 4.26
C GLU A 93 18.05 17.05 4.87
N ASN A 94 16.89 17.65 4.58
CA ASN A 94 16.57 19.02 5.00
C ASN A 94 15.43 19.12 6.02
N THR A 95 14.53 18.14 6.06
CA THR A 95 13.27 18.25 6.80
C THR A 95 12.92 16.94 7.48
N ALA A 96 12.42 17.02 8.71
CA ALA A 96 11.80 15.91 9.43
C ALA A 96 10.33 16.26 9.77
N ILE A 97 9.45 15.28 9.67
CA ILE A 97 8.05 15.37 10.07
C ILE A 97 7.75 14.23 11.04
N ILE A 98 7.33 14.59 12.27
CA ILE A 98 6.78 13.63 13.24
C ILE A 98 5.28 13.86 13.28
N THR A 99 4.48 12.79 13.21
CA THR A 99 3.04 12.92 13.06
C THR A 99 2.29 11.73 13.64
N SER A 100 0.99 11.87 13.84
CA SER A 100 0.09 10.74 14.09
C SER A 100 -0.27 9.99 12.80
N MET A 101 -0.05 10.59 11.61
CA MET A 101 -0.43 10.05 10.30
C MET A 101 0.47 8.89 9.89
N ASN A 102 -0.11 7.71 9.69
CA ASN A 102 0.57 6.59 9.06
C ASN A 102 0.78 6.87 7.56
N LEU A 103 1.75 6.17 6.95
CA LEU A 103 1.88 6.09 5.50
C LEU A 103 0.79 5.15 4.96
N TYR A 104 -0.45 5.53 5.19
CA TYR A 104 -1.64 4.75 4.93
C TYR A 104 -2.69 5.66 4.28
N ASP A 105 -3.22 5.27 3.13
CA ASP A 105 -4.11 6.11 2.31
C ASP A 105 -5.35 6.59 3.08
N TYR A 106 -5.96 5.71 3.87
CA TYR A 106 -7.12 6.06 4.69
C TYR A 106 -6.80 7.16 5.72
N SER A 107 -5.62 7.12 6.35
CA SER A 107 -5.19 8.16 7.31
C SER A 107 -5.08 9.53 6.66
N GLN A 108 -4.64 9.57 5.38
CA GLN A 108 -4.48 10.82 4.64
C GLN A 108 -5.81 11.44 4.19
N THR A 109 -6.87 10.64 4.05
CA THR A 109 -8.14 11.07 3.46
C THR A 109 -9.30 11.19 4.46
N HIS A 110 -9.29 10.43 5.56
CA HIS A 110 -10.46 10.30 6.44
C HIS A 110 -10.19 10.65 7.90
N ASN A 111 -8.94 10.52 8.38
CA ASN A 111 -8.62 10.78 9.78
C ASN A 111 -8.32 12.25 10.04
N ARG A 112 -8.48 12.66 11.31
CA ARG A 112 -7.90 13.90 11.80
C ARG A 112 -6.52 13.60 12.34
N GLU A 113 -5.51 14.13 11.68
CA GLU A 113 -4.11 13.90 12.01
C GLU A 113 -3.44 15.22 12.40
N ILE A 114 -2.42 15.13 13.21
CA ILE A 114 -1.57 16.26 13.57
C ILE A 114 -0.10 15.89 13.37
N GLY A 115 0.74 16.90 13.27
CA GLY A 115 2.18 16.70 13.18
C GLY A 115 2.97 17.95 13.47
N ILE A 116 4.26 17.77 13.52
CA ILE A 116 5.24 18.85 13.58
C ILE A 116 6.26 18.67 12.47
N LYS A 117 6.69 19.79 11.90
CA LYS A 117 7.77 19.85 10.94
C LYS A 117 8.97 20.55 11.54
N VAL A 118 10.13 19.97 11.36
CA VAL A 118 11.44 20.51 11.77
C VAL A 118 12.29 20.71 10.52
N ASP A 119 12.82 21.90 10.33
CA ASP A 119 13.77 22.20 9.25
C ASP A 119 15.20 22.13 9.78
N ASN A 120 16.06 21.37 9.08
CA ASN A 120 17.46 21.17 9.49
C ASN A 120 18.30 22.46 9.52
N LYS A 121 17.92 23.47 8.73
CA LYS A 121 18.64 24.76 8.75
C LYS A 121 18.23 25.62 9.92
N GLU A 122 16.96 25.54 10.31
CA GLU A 122 16.40 26.39 11.37
C GLU A 122 16.59 25.79 12.76
N ASP A 123 16.52 24.46 12.87
CA ASP A 123 16.78 23.72 14.12
C ASP A 123 17.60 22.45 13.86
N PRO A 124 18.91 22.60 13.61
CA PRO A 124 19.77 21.44 13.32
C PRO A 124 19.95 20.50 14.50
N VAL A 125 19.76 20.99 15.74
CA VAL A 125 19.89 20.17 16.94
C VAL A 125 18.72 19.19 17.02
N LEU A 126 17.49 19.69 16.97
CA LEU A 126 16.30 18.86 17.03
C LEU A 126 16.21 17.92 15.81
N TYR A 127 16.56 18.41 14.61
CA TYR A 127 16.62 17.56 13.43
C TYR A 127 17.61 16.39 13.63
N LYS A 128 18.77 16.66 14.19
CA LYS A 128 19.77 15.62 14.47
C LYS A 128 19.26 14.60 15.49
N GLU A 129 18.63 15.03 16.56
CA GLU A 129 18.05 14.13 17.57
C GLU A 129 17.00 13.19 16.95
N ILE A 130 16.12 13.73 16.08
CA ILE A 130 15.14 12.93 15.34
C ILE A 130 15.84 11.93 14.42
N TYR A 131 16.88 12.36 13.70
CA TYR A 131 17.66 11.50 12.81
C TYR A 131 18.36 10.37 13.59
N ASP A 132 19.00 10.70 14.72
CA ASP A 132 19.70 9.74 15.56
C ASP A 132 18.74 8.67 16.11
N GLU A 133 17.50 9.05 16.49
CA GLU A 133 16.47 8.10 16.90
C GLU A 133 16.08 7.15 15.74
N ILE A 134 15.92 7.66 14.53
CA ILE A 134 15.65 6.83 13.35
C ILE A 134 16.80 5.84 13.09
N ILE A 135 18.05 6.27 13.28
CA ILE A 135 19.21 5.37 13.18
C ILE A 135 19.16 4.30 14.27
N SER A 136 18.81 4.68 15.51
CA SER A 136 18.62 3.74 16.63
C SER A 136 17.56 2.69 16.31
N ILE A 137 16.38 3.11 15.82
CA ILE A 137 15.31 2.21 15.38
C ILE A 137 15.82 1.27 14.28
N THR A 138 16.60 1.77 13.33
CA THR A 138 17.18 0.95 12.26
C THR A 138 18.15 -0.09 12.81
N GLY A 139 18.95 0.28 13.80
CA GLY A 139 19.93 -0.61 14.44
C GLY A 139 19.31 -1.84 15.12
N VAL A 140 18.05 -1.74 15.58
CA VAL A 140 17.30 -2.86 16.17
C VAL A 140 16.31 -3.50 15.20
N SER A 141 16.25 -3.02 13.96
CA SER A 141 15.37 -3.52 12.90
C SER A 141 16.02 -4.67 12.14
N GLU A 142 15.22 -5.57 11.60
CA GLU A 142 15.65 -6.64 10.72
C GLU A 142 15.51 -6.20 9.26
N THR A 143 16.49 -6.50 8.42
CA THR A 143 16.34 -6.29 6.97
C THR A 143 15.20 -7.16 6.46
N PHE A 144 14.22 -6.53 5.83
CA PHE A 144 13.11 -7.23 5.22
C PHE A 144 13.57 -7.85 3.89
N GLN A 145 13.70 -9.18 3.88
CA GLN A 145 13.98 -9.93 2.68
C GLN A 145 12.66 -10.48 2.15
N TYR A 146 12.20 -9.91 1.04
CA TYR A 146 11.14 -10.53 0.27
C TYR A 146 11.75 -11.66 -0.57
N GLU A 147 11.67 -12.88 -0.05
CA GLU A 147 11.82 -14.03 -0.92
C GLU A 147 10.67 -13.98 -1.93
N VAL A 148 10.97 -13.51 -3.15
CA VAL A 148 10.18 -13.91 -4.30
C VAL A 148 10.38 -15.42 -4.36
N LYS A 149 9.49 -16.18 -3.73
CA LYS A 149 9.31 -17.57 -4.14
C LYS A 149 9.00 -17.44 -5.63
N LYS A 150 10.03 -17.62 -6.47
CA LYS A 150 9.82 -18.03 -7.84
C LYS A 150 8.90 -19.23 -7.68
N VAL A 151 7.63 -19.03 -7.97
CA VAL A 151 6.78 -20.13 -8.35
C VAL A 151 7.39 -20.56 -9.66
N GLU A 152 8.47 -21.37 -9.57
CA GLU A 152 8.85 -22.24 -10.66
C GLU A 152 7.55 -22.97 -10.94
N SER A 153 7.08 -22.79 -12.13
CA SER A 153 5.86 -23.35 -12.64
C SER A 153 6.02 -24.88 -12.82
N GLU A 154 6.22 -25.57 -11.71
CA GLU A 154 5.75 -26.92 -11.57
C GLU A 154 4.37 -26.83 -10.95
N PRO A 155 3.32 -27.25 -11.65
CA PRO A 155 2.00 -27.31 -11.07
C PRO A 155 2.08 -28.35 -9.94
N SER A 156 2.15 -27.88 -8.68
CA SER A 156 2.05 -28.74 -7.53
C SER A 156 0.78 -29.59 -7.71
N LYS A 157 0.92 -30.91 -7.57
CA LYS A 157 -0.18 -31.88 -7.75
C LYS A 157 -1.38 -31.60 -6.84
N GLU A 158 -1.24 -30.75 -5.82
CA GLU A 158 -2.33 -30.31 -4.94
C GLU A 158 -3.19 -29.21 -5.54
N PHE A 159 -2.64 -28.27 -6.38
CA PHE A 159 -3.44 -27.26 -7.06
C PHE A 159 -4.32 -27.89 -8.17
N ARG A 160 -3.92 -29.07 -8.69
CA ARG A 160 -4.73 -29.80 -9.66
C ARG A 160 -6.00 -30.47 -9.06
N LYS A 161 -6.08 -30.60 -7.74
CA LYS A 161 -7.29 -31.17 -7.10
C LYS A 161 -8.38 -30.13 -6.81
N GLN A 162 -8.06 -28.83 -6.81
CA GLN A 162 -9.07 -27.76 -6.65
C GLN A 162 -9.44 -27.05 -7.95
N THR A 163 -8.71 -27.26 -9.04
CA THR A 163 -9.12 -26.87 -10.39
C THR A 163 -9.85 -28.03 -11.09
N GLN A 164 -10.73 -28.72 -10.39
CA GLN A 164 -11.75 -29.49 -11.09
C GLN A 164 -12.61 -28.50 -11.86
N SER A 165 -12.29 -28.42 -13.13
CA SER A 165 -13.14 -28.04 -14.26
C SER A 165 -14.49 -27.41 -13.85
N VAL A 166 -14.52 -26.11 -13.62
CA VAL A 166 -15.77 -25.37 -13.77
C VAL A 166 -15.93 -25.07 -15.27
N SER A 167 -15.98 -26.12 -16.08
CA SER A 167 -16.45 -26.09 -17.46
C SER A 167 -17.92 -26.53 -17.43
N GLY A 168 -18.79 -25.59 -17.12
CA GLY A 168 -20.24 -25.81 -17.06
C GLY A 168 -20.96 -24.48 -16.90
N LYS A 169 -22.29 -24.48 -17.06
CA LYS A 169 -23.19 -23.32 -17.00
C LYS A 169 -23.11 -22.47 -15.70
N ASN A 170 -22.22 -22.80 -14.74
CA ASN A 170 -22.07 -22.17 -13.44
C ASN A 170 -20.64 -21.60 -13.19
N ALA A 171 -19.86 -21.30 -14.24
CA ALA A 171 -18.56 -20.67 -14.11
C ALA A 171 -18.68 -19.13 -14.07
N GLY A 172 -17.96 -18.49 -13.17
CA GLY A 172 -17.89 -17.04 -13.01
C GLY A 172 -16.45 -16.58 -12.70
N PHE A 173 -16.30 -15.28 -12.50
CA PHE A 173 -15.03 -14.62 -12.22
C PHE A 173 -15.17 -13.66 -11.05
N CYS A 174 -14.14 -13.56 -10.21
CA CYS A 174 -14.05 -12.55 -9.19
C CYS A 174 -14.04 -11.15 -9.84
N ILE A 175 -14.93 -10.26 -9.40
CA ILE A 175 -15.06 -8.92 -9.98
C ILE A 175 -13.83 -8.02 -9.72
N ARG A 176 -12.97 -8.35 -8.74
CA ARG A 176 -11.77 -7.60 -8.38
C ARG A 176 -10.49 -8.13 -9.03
N CYS A 177 -10.20 -9.43 -8.90
CA CYS A 177 -8.93 -10.04 -9.34
C CYS A 177 -9.06 -10.95 -10.55
N ARG A 178 -10.28 -11.15 -11.09
CA ARG A 178 -10.59 -12.04 -12.23
C ARG A 178 -10.31 -13.53 -11.99
N ALA A 179 -10.02 -13.96 -10.76
CA ALA A 179 -9.84 -15.38 -10.47
C ALA A 179 -11.11 -16.16 -10.86
N PRO A 180 -10.99 -17.34 -11.52
CA PRO A 180 -12.14 -18.19 -11.81
C PRO A 180 -12.76 -18.69 -10.51
N MET A 181 -14.10 -18.69 -10.44
CA MET A 181 -14.87 -19.12 -9.29
C MET A 181 -16.28 -19.59 -9.72
N GLY A 182 -17.05 -20.16 -8.80
CA GLY A 182 -18.46 -20.47 -9.06
C GLY A 182 -19.28 -19.18 -9.30
N LEU A 183 -20.19 -19.23 -10.28
CA LEU A 183 -21.09 -18.11 -10.57
C LEU A 183 -22.08 -17.92 -9.44
N ASN A 184 -21.95 -16.86 -8.70
CA ASN A 184 -22.90 -16.45 -7.65
C ASN A 184 -22.94 -14.92 -7.56
N PRO A 185 -23.91 -14.25 -8.19
CA PRO A 185 -24.02 -12.79 -8.17
C PRO A 185 -24.16 -12.18 -6.78
N ASN A 186 -24.62 -12.94 -5.79
CA ASN A 186 -24.71 -12.49 -4.40
C ASN A 186 -23.39 -12.61 -3.64
N LYS A 187 -22.39 -13.30 -4.21
CA LYS A 187 -21.02 -13.43 -3.68
C LYS A 187 -19.99 -13.31 -4.81
N PRO A 188 -19.86 -12.14 -5.43
CA PRO A 188 -19.06 -11.97 -6.67
C PRO A 188 -17.56 -11.84 -6.42
N LEU A 189 -17.09 -11.91 -5.19
CA LEU A 189 -15.68 -11.86 -4.80
C LEU A 189 -15.19 -13.23 -4.35
N CYS A 190 -13.97 -13.59 -4.74
CA CYS A 190 -13.30 -14.81 -4.26
C CYS A 190 -12.92 -14.72 -2.78
N SER A 191 -12.54 -15.87 -2.19
CA SER A 191 -12.17 -15.97 -0.76
C SER A 191 -11.05 -15.03 -0.34
N ASN A 192 -10.17 -14.63 -1.24
CA ASN A 192 -9.07 -13.68 -0.96
C ASN A 192 -9.52 -12.21 -1.04
N CYS A 193 -10.46 -11.89 -1.94
CA CYS A 193 -10.91 -10.51 -2.15
C CYS A 193 -12.08 -10.12 -1.23
N TYR A 194 -12.91 -11.08 -0.83
CA TYR A 194 -14.07 -10.82 0.01
C TYR A 194 -13.72 -10.22 1.39
N PRO A 195 -12.72 -10.73 2.15
CA PRO A 195 -12.37 -10.15 3.44
C PRO A 195 -11.91 -8.69 3.34
N ILE A 196 -11.24 -8.33 2.25
CA ILE A 196 -10.79 -6.95 2.01
C ILE A 196 -12.00 -6.04 1.76
N TRP A 197 -12.95 -6.51 0.94
CA TRP A 197 -14.19 -5.77 0.69
C TRP A 197 -15.07 -5.65 1.94
N ALA A 198 -15.16 -6.72 2.72
CA ALA A 198 -16.02 -6.79 3.91
C ALA A 198 -15.65 -5.78 4.99
N ASN A 199 -14.37 -5.32 5.05
CA ASN A 199 -13.94 -4.27 5.98
C ASN A 199 -14.66 -2.94 5.73
N PHE A 200 -15.09 -2.68 4.51
CA PHE A 200 -15.74 -1.43 4.10
C PHE A 200 -17.23 -1.63 3.80
N SER A 201 -17.63 -2.83 3.38
CA SER A 201 -19.02 -3.24 3.07
C SER A 201 -19.75 -2.25 2.14
N ASN A 202 -19.05 -1.55 1.25
CA ASN A 202 -19.62 -0.63 0.29
C ASN A 202 -20.07 -1.39 -0.98
N PRO A 203 -21.40 -1.58 -1.22
CA PRO A 203 -21.89 -2.33 -2.37
C PRO A 203 -21.69 -1.60 -3.70
N ASP A 204 -21.46 -0.29 -3.69
CA ASP A 204 -21.31 0.55 -4.88
C ASP A 204 -19.84 0.83 -5.23
N TYR A 205 -18.90 0.27 -4.45
CA TYR A 205 -17.47 0.41 -4.76
C TYR A 205 -17.14 -0.18 -6.13
N GLU A 206 -16.46 0.59 -6.98
CA GLU A 206 -16.13 0.21 -8.35
C GLU A 206 -15.08 -0.92 -8.39
N GLU A 207 -15.43 -2.00 -9.05
CA GLU A 207 -14.60 -3.17 -9.30
C GLU A 207 -14.33 -3.34 -10.80
N LYS A 208 -13.37 -4.21 -11.16
CA LYS A 208 -12.69 -4.18 -12.47
C LYS A 208 -13.24 -5.16 -13.51
N TYR A 209 -13.95 -6.21 -13.11
CA TYR A 209 -14.30 -7.32 -14.00
C TYR A 209 -15.76 -7.75 -13.86
N CYS A 210 -16.37 -8.20 -14.97
CA CYS A 210 -17.69 -8.79 -14.97
C CYS A 210 -17.68 -10.20 -14.36
N HIS A 211 -18.59 -10.47 -13.43
CA HIS A 211 -18.70 -11.76 -12.74
C HIS A 211 -19.01 -12.95 -13.68
N ILE A 212 -19.70 -12.70 -14.80
CA ILE A 212 -20.07 -13.76 -15.75
C ILE A 212 -18.98 -13.98 -16.81
N CYS A 213 -18.55 -12.94 -17.52
CA CYS A 213 -17.64 -13.10 -18.66
C CYS A 213 -16.18 -12.81 -18.35
N GLY A 214 -15.84 -12.28 -17.17
CA GLY A 214 -14.50 -11.91 -16.78
C GLY A 214 -13.86 -10.79 -17.61
N LYS A 215 -14.60 -10.13 -18.50
CA LYS A 215 -14.07 -8.99 -19.29
C LYS A 215 -13.96 -7.77 -18.37
N SER A 216 -12.96 -6.93 -18.66
CA SER A 216 -12.79 -5.66 -17.99
C SER A 216 -14.02 -4.77 -18.21
N SER A 217 -14.62 -4.32 -17.14
CA SER A 217 -15.76 -3.40 -17.13
C SER A 217 -15.97 -2.90 -15.70
N THR A 218 -16.48 -1.70 -15.54
CA THR A 218 -16.82 -1.13 -14.23
C THR A 218 -18.03 -1.88 -13.66
N GLN A 219 -17.82 -2.56 -12.54
CA GLN A 219 -18.81 -3.33 -11.80
C GLN A 219 -18.78 -2.92 -10.33
N SER A 220 -19.73 -3.42 -9.54
CA SER A 220 -19.71 -3.29 -8.08
C SER A 220 -20.23 -4.56 -7.42
N TYR A 221 -20.11 -4.67 -6.10
CA TYR A 221 -20.67 -5.81 -5.36
C TYR A 221 -22.18 -5.90 -5.53
N GLY A 222 -22.86 -4.74 -5.53
CA GLY A 222 -24.31 -4.65 -5.75
C GLY A 222 -24.74 -4.86 -7.22
N ASN A 223 -23.82 -4.65 -8.18
CA ASN A 223 -24.08 -4.81 -9.61
C ASN A 223 -22.89 -5.50 -10.32
N PRO A 224 -22.70 -6.82 -10.11
CA PRO A 224 -21.48 -7.51 -10.52
C PRO A 224 -21.44 -7.95 -12.00
N VAL A 225 -22.48 -7.68 -12.78
CA VAL A 225 -22.64 -8.21 -14.15
C VAL A 225 -22.75 -7.08 -15.17
N CYS A 226 -21.94 -7.13 -16.22
CA CYS A 226 -21.95 -6.11 -17.28
C CYS A 226 -23.24 -6.17 -18.13
N ASN A 227 -23.59 -5.02 -18.72
CA ASN A 227 -24.81 -4.86 -19.52
C ASN A 227 -24.92 -5.87 -20.67
N ASN A 228 -23.79 -6.27 -21.26
CA ASN A 228 -23.79 -7.27 -22.35
C ASN A 228 -24.17 -8.67 -21.84
N CYS A 229 -23.78 -9.02 -20.62
CA CYS A 229 -24.16 -10.29 -20.01
C CYS A 229 -25.60 -10.26 -19.48
N LEU A 230 -26.03 -9.14 -18.90
CA LEU A 230 -27.42 -8.96 -18.45
C LEU A 230 -28.44 -9.09 -19.58
N LYS A 231 -28.12 -8.56 -20.79
CA LYS A 231 -28.99 -8.71 -21.99
C LYS A 231 -29.11 -10.14 -22.48
N LYS A 232 -28.15 -11.02 -22.17
CA LYS A 232 -28.17 -12.44 -22.55
C LYS A 232 -28.88 -13.33 -21.53
N LEU A 233 -29.19 -12.80 -20.36
CA LEU A 233 -29.92 -13.49 -19.30
C LEU A 233 -31.44 -13.21 -19.35
N LYS A 234 -31.88 -12.24 -20.15
CA LYS A 234 -33.26 -11.94 -20.51
C LYS A 234 -33.63 -12.69 -21.78
#